data_108e2596459d4b07d1b10681694cdab7
#
_entry.id   108e2596459d4b07d1b10681694cdab7
#
_cell.length_a   1.000
_cell.length_b   1.000
_cell.length_c   1.000
_cell.angle_alpha   90.00
_cell.angle_beta   90.00
_cell.angle_gamma   90.00
#
_symmetry.space_group_name_H-M   'P 1'
#
loop_
_entity.id
_entity.type
_entity.pdbx_description
1 polymer ?
#
loop_
_entity_poly.entity_id
_entity_poly.type
_entity_poly.pdbx_seq_one_letter_code
_entity_poly.pdbx_strand_id
1 'polypeptide(L)'
;MKTLITMLLLIASAFAQESFCKYTTEQAMAQRDILRTPSAITGFVQPAGVAPELVGGVTSSLSGIKQSGLTMKAATTTCTLHQTTVEAQQAILYALPIMERDATLARALLVAQADEQLSIMEIEANKMVDAQNLTRPAVYFLRQAKVGLDISVKAPLVVPAVSPTPLQTLLGDKMTSEEANQKALAHLAKQTSWDFSLATGVHRQVADNTPTSTETGMYGTFSLSYNLGRKAANKHLDKSVTAYTVWKGEQVDDVVQQAILLRKQLETMVAAQQLQLVELQAHANSIAQDLKSVEGVDTSNALMFRNQLLADQVVLGVEIGDLQFRVNQAQNFLNVNF
;
A
#
# COMPACT_ATOMS: atom_id res chain seq x y z
N MET A 1 -10.94 9.20 -20.25
CA MET A 1 -11.27 7.80 -19.96
C MET A 1 -10.22 7.07 -19.12
N LYS A 2 -8.91 7.21 -19.36
CA LYS A 2 -7.85 6.57 -18.55
C LYS A 2 -7.89 7.00 -17.07
N THR A 3 -8.13 8.27 -16.78
CA THR A 3 -8.23 8.80 -15.40
C THR A 3 -9.42 8.25 -14.60
N LEU A 4 -10.55 7.96 -15.25
CA LEU A 4 -11.73 7.42 -14.58
C LEU A 4 -11.53 5.94 -14.18
N ILE A 5 -10.82 5.18 -15.01
CA ILE A 5 -10.51 3.76 -14.74
C ILE A 5 -9.52 3.66 -13.57
N THR A 6 -8.52 4.56 -13.50
CA THR A 6 -7.56 4.60 -12.38
C THR A 6 -8.27 4.97 -11.07
N MET A 7 -9.21 5.91 -11.10
CA MET A 7 -9.98 6.30 -9.92
C MET A 7 -10.91 5.18 -9.41
N LEU A 8 -11.54 4.42 -10.31
CA LEU A 8 -12.36 3.26 -9.97
C LEU A 8 -11.55 2.11 -9.36
N LEU A 9 -10.36 1.83 -9.87
CA LEU A 9 -9.45 0.83 -9.31
C LEU A 9 -8.95 1.22 -7.91
N LEU A 10 -8.82 2.50 -7.62
CA LEU A 10 -8.33 3.05 -6.36
C LEU A 10 -9.37 2.98 -5.23
N ILE A 11 -10.60 3.33 -5.54
CA ILE A 11 -11.72 3.19 -4.61
C ILE A 11 -11.94 1.71 -4.31
N ALA A 12 -11.81 0.83 -5.32
CA ALA A 12 -11.91 -0.60 -5.15
C ALA A 12 -10.86 -1.20 -4.19
N SER A 13 -9.63 -0.67 -4.13
CA SER A 13 -8.58 -1.20 -3.26
C SER A 13 -8.80 -0.89 -1.77
N ALA A 14 -9.25 0.32 -1.42
CA ALA A 14 -9.56 0.69 -0.04
C ALA A 14 -10.79 -0.07 0.50
N PHE A 15 -11.84 -0.18 -0.29
CA PHE A 15 -13.02 -0.99 0.05
C PHE A 15 -12.69 -2.48 0.11
N ALA A 16 -11.78 -2.98 -0.74
CA ALA A 16 -11.33 -4.36 -0.70
C ALA A 16 -10.55 -4.68 0.59
N GLN A 17 -9.80 -3.73 1.12
CA GLN A 17 -9.06 -3.90 2.37
C GLN A 17 -9.98 -4.02 3.58
N GLU A 18 -10.97 -3.12 3.72
CA GLU A 18 -11.94 -3.16 4.81
C GLU A 18 -12.83 -4.41 4.71
N SER A 19 -13.28 -4.75 3.50
CA SER A 19 -14.11 -5.93 3.26
C SER A 19 -13.36 -7.23 3.53
N PHE A 20 -12.06 -7.33 3.22
CA PHE A 20 -11.23 -8.49 3.52
C PHE A 20 -11.09 -8.71 5.04
N CYS A 21 -10.77 -7.65 5.80
CA CYS A 21 -10.67 -7.74 7.25
C CYS A 21 -12.01 -8.08 7.89
N LYS A 22 -13.10 -7.52 7.41
CA LYS A 22 -14.45 -7.87 7.86
C LYS A 22 -14.77 -9.33 7.57
N TYR A 23 -14.51 -9.80 6.33
CA TYR A 23 -14.72 -11.19 5.94
C TYR A 23 -13.93 -12.17 6.83
N THR A 24 -12.64 -11.96 7.01
CA THR A 24 -11.80 -12.84 7.84
C THR A 24 -12.23 -12.84 9.30
N THR A 25 -12.64 -11.68 9.84
CA THR A 25 -13.14 -11.56 11.20
C THR A 25 -14.49 -12.26 11.37
N GLU A 26 -15.44 -12.06 10.49
CA GLU A 26 -16.76 -12.72 10.53
C GLU A 26 -16.63 -14.24 10.39
N GLN A 27 -15.76 -14.71 9.51
CA GLN A 27 -15.48 -16.14 9.37
C GLN A 27 -14.88 -16.72 10.67
N ALA A 28 -13.95 -15.99 11.31
CA ALA A 28 -13.37 -16.40 12.57
C ALA A 28 -14.40 -16.37 13.71
N MET A 29 -15.31 -15.40 13.73
CA MET A 29 -16.42 -15.32 14.70
C MET A 29 -17.36 -16.52 14.54
N ALA A 30 -17.73 -16.87 13.32
CA ALA A 30 -18.57 -18.04 13.05
C ALA A 30 -17.89 -19.34 13.55
N GLN A 31 -16.61 -19.55 13.26
CA GLN A 31 -15.85 -20.68 13.76
C GLN A 31 -15.72 -20.65 15.30
N ARG A 32 -15.48 -19.49 15.88
CA ARG A 32 -15.43 -19.31 17.35
C ARG A 32 -16.74 -19.73 18.00
N ASP A 33 -17.85 -19.31 17.43
CA ASP A 33 -19.17 -19.59 17.99
C ASP A 33 -19.50 -21.09 17.87
N ILE A 34 -19.15 -21.74 16.76
CA ILE A 34 -19.25 -23.20 16.62
C ILE A 34 -18.40 -23.92 17.69
N LEU A 35 -17.16 -23.48 17.93
CA LEU A 35 -16.26 -24.10 18.88
C LEU A 35 -16.66 -23.90 20.34
N ARG A 36 -17.41 -22.84 20.66
CA ARG A 36 -17.91 -22.50 21.99
C ARG A 36 -19.28 -23.04 22.30
N THR A 37 -20.08 -23.27 21.26
CA THR A 37 -21.45 -23.74 21.44
C THR A 37 -21.45 -25.21 21.89
N PRO A 38 -22.12 -25.54 22.99
CA PRO A 38 -22.27 -26.93 23.39
C PRO A 38 -23.00 -27.73 22.33
N SER A 39 -22.48 -28.89 22.05
CA SER A 39 -23.12 -29.84 21.13
C SER A 39 -24.18 -30.68 21.82
N ALA A 40 -25.36 -30.83 21.23
CA ALA A 40 -26.36 -31.77 21.75
C ALA A 40 -25.92 -33.21 21.48
N ILE A 41 -26.06 -34.05 22.48
CA ILE A 41 -25.82 -35.48 22.38
C ILE A 41 -27.15 -36.18 22.59
N THR A 42 -27.50 -37.06 21.65
CA THR A 42 -28.62 -38.00 21.79
C THR A 42 -28.15 -39.40 21.38
N GLY A 43 -28.45 -40.38 22.17
CA GLY A 43 -28.03 -41.75 21.87
C GLY A 43 -28.63 -42.78 22.80
N PHE A 44 -28.41 -44.03 22.48
CA PHE A 44 -28.73 -45.16 23.34
C PHE A 44 -27.41 -45.71 23.92
N VAL A 45 -27.42 -45.92 25.22
CA VAL A 45 -26.31 -46.58 25.94
C VAL A 45 -26.88 -47.87 26.50
N GLN A 46 -26.26 -49.00 26.24
CA GLN A 46 -26.63 -50.27 26.82
C GLN A 46 -25.43 -50.81 27.61
N PRO A 47 -25.41 -50.56 28.94
CA PRO A 47 -24.40 -51.19 29.77
C PRO A 47 -24.64 -52.71 29.81
N ALA A 48 -23.57 -53.48 29.91
CA ALA A 48 -23.68 -54.95 29.95
C ALA A 48 -24.57 -55.41 31.10
N GLY A 49 -25.66 -56.11 30.79
CA GLY A 49 -26.61 -56.66 31.80
C GLY A 49 -27.67 -55.66 32.31
N VAL A 50 -27.82 -54.50 31.72
CA VAL A 50 -28.81 -53.50 32.13
C VAL A 50 -29.69 -53.14 30.89
N ALA A 51 -30.93 -52.70 31.15
CA ALA A 51 -31.82 -52.25 30.08
C ALA A 51 -31.24 -51.06 29.32
N PRO A 52 -31.51 -50.93 28.00
CA PRO A 52 -31.01 -49.83 27.22
C PRO A 52 -31.53 -48.48 27.75
N GLU A 53 -30.62 -47.51 27.83
CA GLU A 53 -30.93 -46.18 28.33
C GLU A 53 -30.91 -45.17 27.18
N LEU A 54 -31.95 -44.35 27.08
CA LEU A 54 -31.94 -43.18 26.21
C LEU A 54 -31.20 -42.04 26.91
N VAL A 55 -30.19 -41.55 26.29
CA VAL A 55 -29.33 -40.47 26.81
C VAL A 55 -29.55 -39.23 25.96
N GLY A 56 -29.89 -38.12 26.62
CA GLY A 56 -29.97 -36.80 25.99
C GLY A 56 -29.19 -35.77 26.82
N GLY A 57 -28.35 -35.00 26.20
CA GLY A 57 -27.56 -34.02 26.93
C GLY A 57 -26.81 -33.06 26.07
N VAL A 58 -25.94 -32.29 26.67
CA VAL A 58 -25.04 -31.34 26.01
C VAL A 58 -23.59 -31.63 26.40
N THR A 59 -22.69 -31.46 25.45
CA THR A 59 -21.25 -31.58 25.68
C THR A 59 -20.52 -30.30 25.29
N SER A 60 -19.57 -29.90 26.11
CA SER A 60 -18.67 -28.77 25.84
C SER A 60 -17.22 -29.24 25.89
N SER A 61 -16.40 -28.76 24.95
CA SER A 61 -14.98 -29.06 24.88
C SER A 61 -14.17 -27.85 25.35
N LEU A 62 -13.30 -28.05 26.32
CA LEU A 62 -12.35 -27.01 26.78
C LEU A 62 -11.28 -26.73 25.73
N SER A 63 -10.91 -27.72 24.96
CA SER A 63 -9.99 -27.53 23.82
C SER A 63 -10.61 -26.64 22.75
N GLY A 64 -11.92 -26.77 22.49
CA GLY A 64 -12.69 -25.91 21.58
C GLY A 64 -12.67 -24.43 22.02
N ILE A 65 -12.86 -24.19 23.33
CA ILE A 65 -12.80 -22.83 23.88
C ILE A 65 -11.42 -22.19 23.65
N LYS A 66 -10.33 -22.95 23.92
CA LYS A 66 -8.97 -22.48 23.66
C LYS A 66 -8.73 -22.24 22.18
N GLN A 67 -9.17 -23.13 21.33
CA GLN A 67 -9.01 -23.03 19.87
C GLN A 67 -9.79 -21.83 19.30
N SER A 68 -10.94 -21.50 19.88
CA SER A 68 -11.73 -20.31 19.51
C SER A 68 -10.96 -19.02 19.67
N GLY A 69 -10.16 -18.88 20.73
CA GLY A 69 -9.29 -17.72 20.96
C GLY A 69 -8.13 -17.65 19.94
N LEU A 70 -7.54 -18.79 19.59
CA LEU A 70 -6.48 -18.88 18.58
C LEU A 70 -6.99 -18.54 17.18
N THR A 71 -8.22 -18.94 16.82
CA THR A 71 -8.86 -18.61 15.55
C THR A 71 -9.03 -17.09 15.41
N MET A 72 -9.52 -16.41 16.45
CA MET A 72 -9.62 -14.95 16.44
C MET A 72 -8.26 -14.26 16.30
N LYS A 73 -7.25 -14.75 17.01
CA LYS A 73 -5.89 -14.21 16.90
C LYS A 73 -5.32 -14.38 15.49
N ALA A 74 -5.50 -15.54 14.88
CA ALA A 74 -5.07 -15.81 13.51
C ALA A 74 -5.77 -14.87 12.51
N ALA A 75 -7.07 -14.66 12.63
CA ALA A 75 -7.82 -13.74 11.79
C ALA A 75 -7.33 -12.29 11.93
N THR A 76 -7.07 -11.83 13.14
CA THR A 76 -6.54 -10.48 13.39
C THR A 76 -5.16 -10.30 12.76
N THR A 77 -4.24 -11.26 12.95
CA THR A 77 -2.89 -11.17 12.35
C THR A 77 -2.93 -11.26 10.82
N THR A 78 -3.84 -12.06 10.25
CA THR A 78 -4.05 -12.13 8.79
C THR A 78 -4.56 -10.79 8.24
N CYS A 79 -5.50 -10.14 8.94
CA CYS A 79 -5.97 -8.81 8.57
C CYS A 79 -4.84 -7.79 8.62
N THR A 80 -4.05 -7.75 9.71
CA THR A 80 -2.91 -6.83 9.86
C THR A 80 -1.88 -7.04 8.75
N LEU A 81 -1.54 -8.29 8.42
CA LEU A 81 -0.64 -8.59 7.30
C LEU A 81 -1.18 -8.07 5.97
N HIS A 82 -2.47 -8.27 5.71
CA HIS A 82 -3.08 -7.75 4.49
C HIS A 82 -3.02 -6.22 4.41
N GLN A 83 -3.32 -5.53 5.52
CA GLN A 83 -3.24 -4.07 5.61
C GLN A 83 -1.83 -3.55 5.35
N THR A 84 -0.83 -4.06 6.06
CA THR A 84 0.57 -3.63 5.87
C THR A 84 1.10 -3.94 4.47
N THR A 85 0.65 -5.05 3.87
CA THR A 85 1.00 -5.39 2.48
C THR A 85 0.41 -4.40 1.49
N VAL A 86 -0.87 -4.07 1.62
CA VAL A 86 -1.57 -3.11 0.75
C VAL A 86 -0.97 -1.71 0.90
N GLU A 87 -0.66 -1.26 2.12
CA GLU A 87 -0.03 0.04 2.37
C GLU A 87 1.35 0.14 1.71
N ALA A 88 2.19 -0.90 1.84
CA ALA A 88 3.49 -0.94 1.19
C ALA A 88 3.37 -0.94 -0.35
N GLN A 89 2.44 -1.72 -0.90
CA GLN A 89 2.16 -1.73 -2.35
C GLN A 89 1.66 -0.38 -2.85
N GLN A 90 0.78 0.29 -2.12
CA GLN A 90 0.28 1.62 -2.47
C GLN A 90 1.40 2.65 -2.44
N ALA A 91 2.27 2.63 -1.43
CA ALA A 91 3.42 3.53 -1.35
C ALA A 91 4.35 3.38 -2.57
N ILE A 92 4.60 2.15 -3.02
CA ILE A 92 5.40 1.87 -4.23
C ILE A 92 4.69 2.35 -5.50
N LEU A 93 3.41 1.96 -5.65
CA LEU A 93 2.63 2.23 -6.86
C LEU A 93 2.41 3.72 -7.11
N TYR A 94 2.22 4.49 -6.04
CA TYR A 94 1.91 5.92 -6.13
C TYR A 94 3.12 6.83 -5.98
N ALA A 95 4.31 6.31 -5.71
CA ALA A 95 5.52 7.11 -5.59
C ALA A 95 5.77 8.00 -6.82
N LEU A 96 5.83 7.40 -8.01
CA LEU A 96 6.04 8.15 -9.25
C LEU A 96 4.86 9.07 -9.63
N PRO A 97 3.59 8.65 -9.56
CA PRO A 97 2.45 9.52 -9.78
C PRO A 97 2.40 10.75 -8.85
N ILE A 98 2.77 10.59 -7.57
CA ILE A 98 2.85 11.72 -6.61
C ILE A 98 3.95 12.69 -7.03
N MET A 99 5.14 12.18 -7.37
CA MET A 99 6.24 13.01 -7.85
C MET A 99 5.85 13.77 -9.12
N GLU A 100 5.20 13.13 -10.09
CA GLU A 100 4.76 13.79 -11.32
C GLU A 100 3.68 14.85 -11.06
N ARG A 101 2.74 14.60 -10.14
CA ARG A 101 1.76 15.59 -9.72
C ARG A 101 2.44 16.84 -9.13
N ASP A 102 3.36 16.61 -8.20
CA ASP A 102 4.02 17.70 -7.49
C ASP A 102 4.97 18.48 -8.43
N ALA A 103 5.65 17.79 -9.35
CA ALA A 103 6.44 18.43 -10.39
C ALA A 103 5.57 19.26 -11.36
N THR A 104 4.38 18.75 -11.71
CA THR A 104 3.42 19.49 -12.56
C THR A 104 2.94 20.77 -11.87
N LEU A 105 2.68 20.72 -10.56
CA LEU A 105 2.31 21.89 -9.77
C LEU A 105 3.46 22.89 -9.65
N ALA A 106 4.68 22.40 -9.39
CA ALA A 106 5.88 23.25 -9.33
C ALA A 106 6.14 23.92 -10.68
N ARG A 107 6.02 23.18 -11.80
CA ARG A 107 6.16 23.73 -13.15
C ARG A 107 5.12 24.83 -13.41
N ALA A 108 3.87 24.63 -13.02
CA ALA A 108 2.82 25.65 -13.21
C ALA A 108 3.17 26.98 -12.50
N LEU A 109 3.77 26.91 -11.30
CA LEU A 109 4.24 28.09 -10.59
C LEU A 109 5.41 28.78 -11.29
N LEU A 110 6.37 28.00 -11.81
CA LEU A 110 7.50 28.53 -12.58
C LEU A 110 7.02 29.21 -13.86
N VAL A 111 6.06 28.60 -14.57
CA VAL A 111 5.46 29.17 -15.78
C VAL A 111 4.73 30.48 -15.47
N ALA A 112 3.95 30.54 -14.37
CA ALA A 112 3.27 31.78 -13.97
C ALA A 112 4.25 32.93 -13.69
N GLN A 113 5.39 32.64 -13.04
CA GLN A 113 6.45 33.63 -12.81
C GLN A 113 7.12 34.08 -14.11
N ALA A 114 7.38 33.11 -15.01
CA ALA A 114 7.96 33.39 -16.35
C ALA A 114 6.99 34.21 -17.22
N ASP A 115 5.68 33.94 -17.17
CA ASP A 115 4.66 34.69 -17.88
C ASP A 115 4.61 36.16 -17.43
N GLU A 116 4.74 36.41 -16.13
CA GLU A 116 4.82 37.79 -15.59
C GLU A 116 6.07 38.52 -16.13
N GLN A 117 7.23 37.85 -16.12
CA GLN A 117 8.48 38.43 -16.64
C GLN A 117 8.37 38.72 -18.14
N LEU A 118 7.90 37.77 -18.94
CA LEU A 118 7.70 37.93 -20.38
C LEU A 118 6.67 39.03 -20.68
N SER A 119 5.65 39.20 -19.87
CA SER A 119 4.66 40.28 -20.02
C SER A 119 5.27 41.65 -19.81
N ILE A 120 6.13 41.83 -18.81
CA ILE A 120 6.87 43.07 -18.56
C ILE A 120 7.76 43.40 -19.77
N MET A 121 8.52 42.40 -20.24
CA MET A 121 9.39 42.56 -21.42
C MET A 121 8.61 42.88 -22.69
N GLU A 122 7.41 42.26 -22.88
CA GLU A 122 6.52 42.58 -24.00
C GLU A 122 6.03 44.03 -23.97
N ILE A 123 5.67 44.55 -22.79
CA ILE A 123 5.25 45.95 -22.62
C ILE A 123 6.39 46.91 -22.98
N GLU A 124 7.62 46.60 -22.52
CA GLU A 124 8.80 47.39 -22.84
C GLU A 124 9.16 47.35 -24.33
N ALA A 125 9.12 46.16 -24.94
CA ALA A 125 9.36 45.99 -26.36
C ALA A 125 8.31 46.73 -27.22
N ASN A 126 7.04 46.74 -26.85
CA ASN A 126 5.98 47.50 -27.55
C ASN A 126 6.27 49.02 -27.47
N LYS A 127 6.69 49.56 -26.32
CA LYS A 127 7.08 50.97 -26.18
C LYS A 127 8.20 51.32 -27.14
N MET A 128 9.22 50.44 -27.29
CA MET A 128 10.33 50.61 -28.21
C MET A 128 9.92 50.56 -29.68
N VAL A 129 8.93 49.72 -30.03
CA VAL A 129 8.34 49.63 -31.37
C VAL A 129 7.59 50.94 -31.70
N ASP A 130 6.79 51.45 -30.79
CA ASP A 130 6.06 52.70 -30.93
C ASP A 130 7.02 53.89 -31.09
N ALA A 131 8.18 53.87 -30.42
CA ALA A 131 9.25 54.86 -30.59
C ALA A 131 10.13 54.61 -31.86
N GLN A 132 9.77 53.66 -32.72
CA GLN A 132 10.54 53.27 -33.92
C GLN A 132 11.97 52.77 -33.68
N ASN A 133 12.31 52.42 -32.46
CA ASN A 133 13.62 51.92 -32.09
C ASN A 133 13.75 50.41 -32.26
N LEU A 134 12.61 49.67 -32.29
CA LEU A 134 12.55 48.24 -32.42
C LEU A 134 11.54 47.79 -33.51
N THR A 135 11.77 46.64 -34.09
CA THR A 135 10.88 46.06 -35.09
C THR A 135 9.86 45.12 -34.47
N ARG A 136 8.64 45.02 -35.05
CA ARG A 136 7.56 44.15 -34.57
C ARG A 136 7.93 42.68 -34.35
N PRO A 137 8.83 42.05 -35.18
CA PRO A 137 9.26 40.68 -34.96
C PRO A 137 9.80 40.41 -33.54
N ALA A 138 10.45 41.38 -32.88
CA ALA A 138 10.96 41.23 -31.54
C ALA A 138 9.85 40.95 -30.50
N VAL A 139 8.66 41.54 -30.67
CA VAL A 139 7.49 41.28 -29.83
C VAL A 139 6.91 39.88 -30.07
N TYR A 140 6.98 39.40 -31.32
CA TYR A 140 6.52 38.05 -31.64
C TYR A 140 7.30 36.95 -30.96
N PHE A 141 8.61 37.07 -30.77
CA PHE A 141 9.41 36.09 -30.02
C PHE A 141 8.97 35.97 -28.56
N LEU A 142 8.71 37.13 -27.91
CA LEU A 142 8.20 37.14 -26.54
C LEU A 142 6.82 36.48 -26.41
N ARG A 143 5.91 36.78 -27.36
CA ARG A 143 4.58 36.15 -27.39
C ARG A 143 4.67 34.65 -27.69
N GLN A 144 5.55 34.24 -28.60
CA GLN A 144 5.77 32.84 -28.93
C GLN A 144 6.31 32.05 -27.71
N ALA A 145 7.27 32.62 -26.98
CA ALA A 145 7.80 32.04 -25.77
C ALA A 145 6.69 31.87 -24.71
N LYS A 146 5.84 32.90 -24.52
CA LYS A 146 4.71 32.87 -23.61
C LYS A 146 3.71 31.77 -23.97
N VAL A 147 3.26 31.71 -25.22
CA VAL A 147 2.35 30.67 -25.72
C VAL A 147 2.97 29.29 -25.56
N GLY A 148 4.29 29.14 -25.85
CA GLY A 148 5.01 27.89 -25.67
C GLY A 148 5.02 27.40 -24.23
N LEU A 149 5.21 28.30 -23.27
CA LEU A 149 5.16 28.00 -21.84
C LEU A 149 3.74 27.59 -21.41
N ASP A 150 2.71 28.33 -21.81
CA ASP A 150 1.31 28.03 -21.45
C ASP A 150 0.88 26.64 -21.95
N ILE A 151 1.25 26.28 -23.19
CA ILE A 151 0.95 24.95 -23.74
C ILE A 151 1.70 23.86 -23.00
N SER A 152 2.85 24.16 -22.39
CA SER A 152 3.65 23.20 -21.64
C SER A 152 3.07 22.81 -20.28
N VAL A 153 2.12 23.61 -19.75
CA VAL A 153 1.48 23.34 -18.47
C VAL A 153 0.43 22.23 -18.64
N LYS A 154 0.62 21.15 -17.91
CA LYS A 154 -0.32 20.02 -17.88
C LYS A 154 -1.24 20.13 -16.65
N ALA A 155 -2.45 19.58 -16.75
CA ALA A 155 -3.27 19.39 -15.57
C ALA A 155 -2.61 18.40 -14.60
N PRO A 156 -2.60 18.71 -13.28
CA PRO A 156 -1.99 17.83 -12.29
C PRO A 156 -2.76 16.51 -12.22
N LEU A 157 -2.02 15.42 -12.02
CA LEU A 157 -2.61 14.10 -11.81
C LEU A 157 -3.40 14.06 -10.51
N VAL A 158 -4.58 13.46 -10.54
CA VAL A 158 -5.32 13.14 -9.33
C VAL A 158 -4.74 11.86 -8.76
N VAL A 159 -4.07 11.94 -7.62
CA VAL A 159 -3.47 10.82 -6.93
C VAL A 159 -4.16 10.66 -5.57
N PRO A 160 -4.48 9.43 -5.13
CA PRO A 160 -5.07 9.21 -3.82
C PRO A 160 -4.08 9.60 -2.71
N ALA A 161 -4.62 9.86 -1.53
CA ALA A 161 -3.81 10.03 -0.34
C ALA A 161 -3.12 8.70 -0.01
N VAL A 162 -1.81 8.73 0.10
CA VAL A 162 -0.97 7.61 0.53
C VAL A 162 -0.45 7.91 1.93
N SER A 163 -0.22 6.87 2.72
CA SER A 163 0.38 7.01 4.05
C SER A 163 1.70 7.80 3.97
N PRO A 164 1.93 8.77 4.85
CA PRO A 164 3.19 9.51 4.90
C PRO A 164 4.34 8.69 5.49
N THR A 165 4.08 7.44 5.88
CA THR A 165 5.07 6.54 6.49
C THR A 165 6.15 6.17 5.47
N PRO A 166 7.46 6.25 5.84
CA PRO A 166 8.53 5.84 4.96
C PRO A 166 8.38 4.39 4.47
N LEU A 167 8.70 4.14 3.21
CA LEU A 167 8.57 2.81 2.60
C LEU A 167 9.37 1.74 3.35
N GLN A 168 10.56 2.07 3.84
CA GLN A 168 11.38 1.17 4.65
C GLN A 168 10.65 0.71 5.91
N THR A 169 9.93 1.61 6.59
CA THR A 169 9.12 1.29 7.77
C THR A 169 7.96 0.38 7.38
N LEU A 170 7.23 0.70 6.29
CA LEU A 170 6.11 -0.12 5.80
C LEU A 170 6.56 -1.54 5.43
N LEU A 171 7.73 -1.69 4.82
CA LEU A 171 8.30 -3.01 4.51
C LEU A 171 8.68 -3.75 5.79
N GLY A 172 9.25 -3.08 6.80
CA GLY A 172 9.54 -3.65 8.11
C GLY A 172 8.27 -4.11 8.84
N ASP A 173 7.23 -3.31 8.84
CA ASP A 173 5.93 -3.63 9.43
C ASP A 173 5.27 -4.82 8.73
N LYS A 174 5.35 -4.89 7.39
CA LYS A 174 4.89 -6.05 6.62
C LYS A 174 5.62 -7.32 7.04
N MET A 175 6.95 -7.30 7.12
CA MET A 175 7.75 -8.47 7.53
C MET A 175 7.40 -8.92 8.95
N THR A 176 7.26 -7.97 9.88
CA THR A 176 6.87 -8.25 11.27
C THR A 176 5.46 -8.84 11.35
N SER A 177 4.53 -8.30 10.58
CA SER A 177 3.14 -8.78 10.50
C SER A 177 3.07 -10.18 9.87
N GLU A 178 3.90 -10.47 8.88
CA GLU A 178 4.01 -11.80 8.27
C GLU A 178 4.52 -12.83 9.28
N GLU A 179 5.56 -12.51 10.03
CA GLU A 179 6.08 -13.40 11.09
C GLU A 179 5.03 -13.65 12.18
N ALA A 180 4.34 -12.59 12.62
CA ALA A 180 3.26 -12.69 13.62
C ALA A 180 2.10 -13.56 13.12
N ASN A 181 1.71 -13.41 11.84
CA ASN A 181 0.66 -14.21 11.23
C ASN A 181 1.07 -15.69 11.11
N GLN A 182 2.29 -15.98 10.68
CA GLN A 182 2.80 -17.35 10.62
C GLN A 182 2.83 -18.02 12.00
N LYS A 183 3.28 -17.31 13.03
CA LYS A 183 3.23 -17.80 14.42
C LYS A 183 1.80 -18.07 14.88
N ALA A 184 0.85 -17.18 14.55
CA ALA A 184 -0.55 -17.35 14.93
C ALA A 184 -1.20 -18.55 14.22
N LEU A 185 -0.95 -18.73 12.92
CA LEU A 185 -1.42 -19.88 12.15
C LEU A 185 -0.80 -21.20 12.64
N ALA A 186 0.49 -21.21 12.98
CA ALA A 186 1.15 -22.37 13.55
C ALA A 186 0.58 -22.75 14.92
N HIS A 187 0.25 -21.74 15.77
CA HIS A 187 -0.42 -21.99 17.04
C HIS A 187 -1.83 -22.53 16.86
N LEU A 188 -2.57 -22.03 15.87
CA LEU A 188 -3.91 -22.52 15.53
C LEU A 188 -3.85 -23.98 15.03
N ALA A 189 -2.84 -24.30 14.21
CA ALA A 189 -2.63 -25.67 13.70
C ALA A 189 -2.18 -26.65 14.79
N LYS A 190 -1.50 -26.18 15.85
CA LYS A 190 -1.14 -27.00 17.00
C LYS A 190 -2.37 -27.35 17.80
N GLN A 191 -2.85 -28.55 17.59
CA GLN A 191 -3.93 -29.10 18.41
C GLN A 191 -3.40 -29.55 19.78
N THR A 192 -4.20 -29.34 20.82
CA THR A 192 -3.88 -29.88 22.15
C THR A 192 -3.89 -31.40 22.09
N SER A 193 -2.84 -32.06 22.62
CA SER A 193 -2.79 -33.52 22.70
C SER A 193 -3.84 -34.09 23.67
N TRP A 194 -4.25 -33.28 24.60
CA TRP A 194 -5.31 -33.56 25.56
C TRP A 194 -6.58 -32.85 25.16
N ASP A 195 -7.69 -33.61 25.12
CA ASP A 195 -9.03 -33.07 24.95
C ASP A 195 -9.85 -33.34 26.19
N PHE A 196 -10.34 -32.27 26.79
CA PHE A 196 -11.19 -32.31 27.97
C PHE A 196 -12.61 -31.97 27.55
N SER A 197 -13.54 -32.89 27.73
CA SER A 197 -14.95 -32.58 27.51
C SER A 197 -15.78 -32.89 28.73
N LEU A 198 -16.77 -32.04 28.95
CA LEU A 198 -17.78 -32.18 29.99
C LEU A 198 -19.10 -32.40 29.27
N ALA A 199 -19.78 -33.52 29.59
CA ALA A 199 -21.14 -33.76 29.13
C ALA A 199 -22.06 -33.85 30.36
N THR A 200 -23.19 -33.19 30.26
CA THR A 200 -24.25 -33.24 31.26
C THR A 200 -25.58 -33.49 30.55
N GLY A 201 -26.45 -34.27 31.18
CA GLY A 201 -27.74 -34.58 30.58
C GLY A 201 -28.64 -35.40 31.46
N VAL A 202 -29.69 -35.90 30.84
CA VAL A 202 -30.67 -36.80 31.45
C VAL A 202 -30.62 -38.15 30.78
N HIS A 203 -30.73 -39.22 31.53
CA HIS A 203 -30.90 -40.56 31.00
C HIS A 203 -32.24 -41.10 31.47
N ARG A 204 -32.85 -41.89 30.63
CA ARG A 204 -34.11 -42.60 30.91
C ARG A 204 -33.97 -44.05 30.49
N GLN A 205 -34.21 -44.96 31.43
CA GLN A 205 -34.27 -46.39 31.12
C GLN A 205 -35.49 -46.70 30.24
N VAL A 206 -35.27 -47.38 29.16
CA VAL A 206 -36.36 -47.91 28.29
C VAL A 206 -36.65 -49.28 28.80
N ALA A 207 -37.68 -49.39 29.68
CA ALA A 207 -38.07 -50.68 30.29
C ALA A 207 -38.70 -51.62 29.25
N ASP A 208 -38.17 -52.83 29.15
CA ASP A 208 -38.86 -53.96 28.53
C ASP A 208 -40.08 -54.34 29.35
N ASN A 209 -41.28 -54.01 28.85
CA ASN A 209 -42.61 -54.58 29.18
C ASN A 209 -43.05 -54.71 30.64
N THR A 210 -42.44 -54.01 31.62
CA THR A 210 -42.99 -53.91 32.96
C THR A 210 -43.32 -52.47 33.35
N PRO A 211 -44.57 -52.24 33.91
CA PRO A 211 -45.07 -50.87 34.16
C PRO A 211 -44.54 -50.21 35.43
N THR A 212 -43.41 -50.61 35.98
CA THR A 212 -42.90 -50.07 37.25
C THR A 212 -41.59 -49.34 37.03
N SER A 213 -41.71 -48.04 37.23
CA SER A 213 -40.64 -47.03 37.39
C SER A 213 -39.73 -46.81 36.20
N THR A 214 -40.16 -45.92 35.31
CA THR A 214 -39.24 -45.18 34.43
C THR A 214 -38.41 -44.20 35.30
N GLU A 215 -37.31 -44.64 35.84
CA GLU A 215 -36.41 -43.73 36.53
C GLU A 215 -35.74 -42.84 35.53
N THR A 216 -35.93 -41.52 35.68
CA THR A 216 -35.23 -40.50 34.94
C THR A 216 -34.14 -39.99 35.86
N GLY A 217 -32.87 -40.20 35.49
CA GLY A 217 -31.73 -39.75 36.23
C GLY A 217 -30.99 -38.62 35.50
N MET A 218 -30.28 -37.83 36.24
CA MET A 218 -29.29 -36.89 35.74
C MET A 218 -27.93 -37.58 35.66
N TYR A 219 -27.16 -37.30 34.59
CA TYR A 219 -25.78 -37.75 34.50
C TYR A 219 -24.85 -36.59 34.25
N GLY A 220 -23.63 -36.71 34.72
CA GLY A 220 -22.49 -35.85 34.35
C GLY A 220 -21.32 -36.76 34.02
N THR A 221 -20.75 -36.61 32.85
CA THR A 221 -19.54 -37.34 32.48
C THR A 221 -18.42 -36.35 32.16
N PHE A 222 -17.27 -36.66 32.69
CA PHE A 222 -16.03 -36.00 32.37
C PHE A 222 -15.22 -36.99 31.51
N SER A 223 -14.84 -36.57 30.29
CA SER A 223 -13.96 -37.37 29.45
C SER A 223 -12.65 -36.66 29.22
N LEU A 224 -11.58 -37.44 29.37
CA LEU A 224 -10.22 -37.03 29.08
C LEU A 224 -9.69 -37.95 27.99
N SER A 225 -9.43 -37.39 26.81
CA SER A 225 -8.83 -38.13 25.72
C SER A 225 -7.43 -37.60 25.40
N TYR A 226 -6.49 -38.51 25.13
CA TYR A 226 -5.14 -38.18 24.73
C TYR A 226 -4.85 -38.73 23.33
N ASN A 227 -4.55 -37.86 22.40
CA ASN A 227 -4.22 -38.27 21.04
C ASN A 227 -2.70 -38.41 20.86
N LEU A 228 -2.22 -39.65 20.80
CA LEU A 228 -0.80 -39.99 20.67
C LEU A 228 -0.15 -39.43 19.38
N GLY A 229 -0.91 -39.38 18.28
CA GLY A 229 -0.43 -38.88 16.99
C GLY A 229 -0.19 -37.36 16.97
N ARG A 230 -0.87 -36.59 17.83
CA ARG A 230 -0.76 -35.12 17.87
C ARG A 230 0.63 -34.64 18.28
N LYS A 231 1.33 -35.34 19.16
CA LYS A 231 2.70 -34.97 19.56
C LYS A 231 3.66 -35.02 18.36
N ALA A 232 3.55 -36.06 17.54
CA ALA A 232 4.34 -36.18 16.32
C ALA A 232 3.95 -35.11 15.28
N ALA A 233 2.65 -34.89 15.08
CA ALA A 233 2.14 -33.85 14.17
C ALA A 233 2.61 -32.45 14.59
N ASN A 234 2.53 -32.09 15.86
CA ASN A 234 3.00 -30.79 16.36
C ASN A 234 4.51 -30.60 16.15
N LYS A 235 5.32 -31.65 16.29
CA LYS A 235 6.76 -31.61 15.97
C LYS A 235 7.02 -31.32 14.49
N HIS A 236 6.19 -31.87 13.58
CA HIS A 236 6.29 -31.56 12.15
C HIS A 236 5.82 -30.14 11.83
N LEU A 237 4.79 -29.66 12.50
CA LEU A 237 4.33 -28.26 12.39
C LEU A 237 5.41 -27.27 12.83
N ASP A 238 6.11 -27.53 13.94
CA ASP A 238 7.24 -26.69 14.35
C ASP A 238 8.36 -26.68 13.32
N LYS A 239 8.70 -27.85 12.76
CA LYS A 239 9.68 -27.93 11.67
C LYS A 239 9.22 -27.21 10.41
N SER A 240 7.93 -27.28 10.08
CA SER A 240 7.37 -26.58 8.91
C SER A 240 7.44 -25.07 9.05
N VAL A 241 7.21 -24.52 10.24
CA VAL A 241 7.39 -23.08 10.50
C VAL A 241 8.83 -22.65 10.32
N THR A 242 9.79 -23.44 10.86
CA THR A 242 11.22 -23.17 10.67
C THR A 242 11.61 -23.25 9.19
N ALA A 243 11.14 -24.29 8.49
CA ALA A 243 11.41 -24.45 7.06
C ALA A 243 10.78 -23.31 6.24
N TYR A 244 9.57 -22.85 6.60
CA TYR A 244 8.92 -21.70 5.98
C TYR A 244 9.75 -20.43 6.16
N THR A 245 10.29 -20.18 7.34
CA THR A 245 11.12 -18.99 7.61
C THR A 245 12.39 -19.00 6.76
N VAL A 246 13.05 -20.17 6.63
CA VAL A 246 14.22 -20.33 5.76
C VAL A 246 13.84 -20.12 4.29
N TRP A 247 12.81 -20.82 3.82
CA TRP A 247 12.33 -20.70 2.44
C TRP A 247 11.92 -19.26 2.07
N LYS A 248 11.26 -18.55 2.99
CA LYS A 248 10.91 -17.14 2.79
C LYS A 248 12.14 -16.24 2.75
N GLY A 249 13.17 -16.54 3.55
CA GLY A 249 14.44 -15.80 3.49
C GLY A 249 15.21 -16.02 2.17
N GLU A 250 14.98 -17.14 1.49
CA GLU A 250 15.55 -17.44 0.16
C GLU A 250 14.72 -16.83 -0.98
N GLN A 251 13.42 -16.58 -0.77
CA GLN A 251 12.56 -15.91 -1.75
C GLN A 251 12.59 -14.41 -1.57
N VAL A 252 12.86 -13.70 -2.64
CA VAL A 252 12.65 -12.25 -2.64
C VAL A 252 11.15 -11.98 -2.74
N ASP A 253 10.61 -11.38 -1.70
CA ASP A 253 9.20 -10.99 -1.63
C ASP A 253 8.85 -10.04 -2.79
N ASP A 254 7.73 -10.28 -3.47
CA ASP A 254 7.29 -9.49 -4.62
C ASP A 254 7.21 -7.99 -4.32
N VAL A 255 6.77 -7.60 -3.11
CA VAL A 255 6.69 -6.20 -2.69
C VAL A 255 8.09 -5.62 -2.51
N VAL A 256 9.02 -6.39 -1.93
CA VAL A 256 10.44 -6.00 -1.78
C VAL A 256 11.10 -5.88 -3.16
N GLN A 257 10.82 -6.81 -4.08
CA GLN A 257 11.32 -6.70 -5.47
C GLN A 257 10.81 -5.44 -6.15
N GLN A 258 9.52 -5.12 -6.03
CA GLN A 258 8.95 -3.91 -6.58
C GLN A 258 9.60 -2.66 -5.98
N ALA A 259 9.90 -2.64 -4.68
CA ALA A 259 10.62 -1.56 -4.03
C ALA A 259 12.05 -1.40 -4.57
N ILE A 260 12.78 -2.51 -4.78
CA ILE A 260 14.13 -2.51 -5.38
C ILE A 260 14.08 -1.97 -6.81
N LEU A 261 13.09 -2.38 -7.59
CA LEU A 261 12.90 -1.90 -8.97
C LEU A 261 12.58 -0.40 -8.99
N LEU A 262 11.69 0.07 -8.11
CA LEU A 262 11.39 1.49 -7.96
C LEU A 262 12.65 2.30 -7.60
N ARG A 263 13.44 1.83 -6.63
CA ARG A 263 14.71 2.45 -6.27
C ARG A 263 15.63 2.59 -7.48
N LYS A 264 15.87 1.50 -8.20
CA LYS A 264 16.74 1.47 -9.39
C LYS A 264 16.22 2.41 -10.48
N GLN A 265 14.91 2.44 -10.69
CA GLN A 265 14.27 3.34 -11.66
C GLN A 265 14.49 4.82 -11.28
N LEU A 266 14.31 5.17 -9.99
CA LEU A 266 14.55 6.53 -9.50
C LEU A 266 16.02 6.92 -9.60
N GLU A 267 16.96 6.05 -9.22
CA GLU A 267 18.40 6.27 -9.35
C GLU A 267 18.79 6.55 -10.82
N THR A 268 18.25 5.76 -11.74
CA THR A 268 18.49 5.94 -13.18
C THR A 268 17.88 7.25 -13.69
N MET A 269 16.67 7.58 -13.25
CA MET A 269 15.99 8.82 -13.61
C MET A 269 16.76 10.05 -13.09
N VAL A 270 17.21 10.03 -11.84
CA VAL A 270 18.03 11.10 -11.24
C VAL A 270 19.32 11.30 -12.04
N ALA A 271 20.05 10.23 -12.36
CA ALA A 271 21.29 10.32 -13.13
C ALA A 271 21.05 10.93 -14.53
N ALA A 272 20.02 10.51 -15.24
CA ALA A 272 19.66 11.03 -16.55
C ALA A 272 19.26 12.52 -16.48
N GLN A 273 18.45 12.90 -15.49
CA GLN A 273 18.03 14.28 -15.30
C GLN A 273 19.16 15.20 -14.85
N GLN A 274 20.12 14.72 -14.07
CA GLN A 274 21.32 15.47 -13.73
C GLN A 274 22.19 15.77 -14.94
N LEU A 275 22.38 14.82 -15.87
CA LEU A 275 23.09 15.05 -17.12
C LEU A 275 22.39 16.13 -17.96
N GLN A 276 21.07 16.01 -18.12
CA GLN A 276 20.26 17.00 -18.83
C GLN A 276 20.36 18.39 -18.16
N LEU A 277 20.38 18.46 -16.84
CA LEU A 277 20.53 19.70 -16.09
C LEU A 277 21.88 20.40 -16.40
N VAL A 278 22.97 19.63 -16.48
CA VAL A 278 24.29 20.15 -16.86
C VAL A 278 24.28 20.74 -18.27
N GLU A 279 23.63 20.08 -19.22
CA GLU A 279 23.50 20.57 -20.59
C GLU A 279 22.68 21.86 -20.68
N LEU A 280 21.53 21.93 -19.97
CA LEU A 280 20.71 23.15 -19.91
C LEU A 280 21.43 24.31 -19.24
N GLN A 281 22.21 24.04 -18.17
CA GLN A 281 23.04 25.06 -17.51
C GLN A 281 24.15 25.58 -18.42
N ALA A 282 24.79 24.70 -19.21
CA ALA A 282 25.78 25.09 -20.19
C ALA A 282 25.15 26.00 -21.27
N HIS A 283 23.95 25.66 -21.74
CA HIS A 283 23.19 26.48 -22.67
C HIS A 283 22.82 27.85 -22.07
N ALA A 284 22.36 27.89 -20.82
CA ALA A 284 22.07 29.14 -20.12
C ALA A 284 23.31 30.05 -20.00
N ASN A 285 24.48 29.47 -19.73
CA ASN A 285 25.73 30.19 -19.70
C ASN A 285 26.12 30.76 -21.07
N SER A 286 25.88 30.02 -22.15
CA SER A 286 26.07 30.51 -23.52
C SER A 286 25.20 31.73 -23.82
N ILE A 287 23.87 31.61 -23.51
CA ILE A 287 22.95 32.75 -23.68
C ILE A 287 23.38 33.95 -22.88
N ALA A 288 23.87 33.77 -21.65
CA ALA A 288 24.35 34.86 -20.81
C ALA A 288 25.60 35.51 -21.41
N GLN A 289 26.49 34.77 -22.06
CA GLN A 289 27.66 35.33 -22.78
C GLN A 289 27.22 36.10 -24.04
N ASP A 290 26.28 35.58 -24.79
CA ASP A 290 25.75 36.24 -25.98
C ASP A 290 25.01 37.53 -25.61
N LEU A 291 24.25 37.55 -24.52
CA LEU A 291 23.64 38.77 -24.00
C LEU A 291 24.65 39.83 -23.65
N LYS A 292 25.80 39.48 -23.03
CA LYS A 292 26.90 40.42 -22.76
C LYS A 292 27.51 40.95 -24.04
N SER A 293 27.61 40.15 -25.10
CA SER A 293 28.20 40.58 -26.40
C SER A 293 27.37 41.64 -27.12
N VAL A 294 26.06 41.68 -26.89
CA VAL A 294 25.13 42.66 -27.47
C VAL A 294 24.77 43.80 -26.50
N GLU A 295 25.37 43.82 -25.33
CA GLU A 295 25.13 44.87 -24.34
C GLU A 295 25.72 46.21 -24.85
N GLY A 296 24.91 47.27 -24.79
CA GLY A 296 25.32 48.60 -25.30
C GLY A 296 25.30 48.81 -26.82
N VAL A 297 24.80 47.80 -27.57
CA VAL A 297 24.60 47.94 -29.03
C VAL A 297 23.14 48.34 -29.30
N ASP A 298 22.90 49.58 -29.72
CA ASP A 298 21.55 50.16 -29.90
C ASP A 298 21.02 50.04 -31.36
N THR A 299 21.51 49.09 -32.13
CA THR A 299 20.92 48.82 -33.47
C THR A 299 19.64 47.99 -33.32
N SER A 300 18.63 48.24 -34.19
CA SER A 300 17.38 47.51 -34.19
C SER A 300 17.56 46.00 -34.22
N ASN A 301 18.54 45.50 -34.97
CA ASN A 301 18.87 44.07 -35.05
C ASN A 301 19.46 43.54 -33.74
N ALA A 302 20.32 44.30 -33.06
CA ALA A 302 20.89 43.92 -31.77
C ALA A 302 19.82 43.89 -30.68
N LEU A 303 18.91 44.87 -30.67
CA LEU A 303 17.77 44.91 -29.73
C LEU A 303 16.80 43.74 -29.97
N MET A 304 16.53 43.40 -31.23
CA MET A 304 15.72 42.24 -31.59
C MET A 304 16.36 40.93 -31.08
N PHE A 305 17.64 40.73 -31.35
CA PHE A 305 18.40 39.54 -30.91
C PHE A 305 18.50 39.49 -29.41
N ARG A 306 18.71 40.62 -28.72
CA ARG A 306 18.69 40.70 -27.24
C ARG A 306 17.35 40.26 -26.68
N ASN A 307 16.20 40.70 -27.23
CA ASN A 307 14.89 40.29 -26.77
C ASN A 307 14.64 38.80 -26.98
N GLN A 308 15.15 38.24 -28.10
CA GLN A 308 15.07 36.79 -28.32
C GLN A 308 15.89 36.04 -27.26
N LEU A 309 17.14 36.41 -27.01
CA LEU A 309 17.98 35.78 -25.99
C LEU A 309 17.39 35.88 -24.58
N LEU A 310 16.78 37.02 -24.23
CA LEU A 310 16.07 37.20 -22.96
C LEU A 310 14.84 36.29 -22.85
N ALA A 311 14.07 36.13 -23.93
CA ALA A 311 12.94 35.20 -23.97
C ALA A 311 13.42 33.75 -23.78
N ASP A 312 14.48 33.35 -24.52
CA ASP A 312 15.09 32.03 -24.41
C ASP A 312 15.65 31.77 -22.99
N GLN A 313 16.24 32.78 -22.37
CA GLN A 313 16.74 32.70 -20.98
C GLN A 313 15.60 32.45 -19.97
N VAL A 314 14.43 33.11 -20.14
CA VAL A 314 13.28 32.90 -19.28
C VAL A 314 12.71 31.48 -19.46
N VAL A 315 12.54 31.03 -20.72
CA VAL A 315 12.06 29.67 -21.00
C VAL A 315 13.00 28.63 -20.44
N LEU A 316 14.30 28.79 -20.66
CA LEU A 316 15.32 27.89 -20.15
C LEU A 316 15.37 27.87 -18.61
N GLY A 317 15.12 29.02 -17.98
CA GLY A 317 14.98 29.13 -16.52
C GLY A 317 13.86 28.27 -15.96
N VAL A 318 12.70 28.20 -16.64
CA VAL A 318 11.60 27.32 -16.27
C VAL A 318 12.00 25.84 -16.41
N GLU A 319 12.67 25.47 -17.49
CA GLU A 319 13.08 24.08 -17.72
C GLU A 319 14.13 23.61 -16.70
N ILE A 320 15.11 24.47 -16.40
CA ILE A 320 16.12 24.20 -15.37
C ILE A 320 15.43 24.07 -13.99
N GLY A 321 14.51 24.97 -13.65
CA GLY A 321 13.79 24.95 -12.38
C GLY A 321 12.92 23.69 -12.22
N ASP A 322 12.18 23.28 -13.26
CA ASP A 322 11.38 22.06 -13.26
C ASP A 322 12.28 20.82 -13.07
N LEU A 323 13.38 20.75 -13.81
CA LEU A 323 14.28 19.62 -13.74
C LEU A 323 15.00 19.54 -12.37
N GLN A 324 15.43 20.67 -11.81
CA GLN A 324 15.99 20.74 -10.46
C GLN A 324 14.98 20.25 -9.42
N PHE A 325 13.72 20.68 -9.54
CA PHE A 325 12.67 20.23 -8.63
C PHE A 325 12.50 18.71 -8.69
N ARG A 326 12.42 18.12 -9.90
CA ARG A 326 12.29 16.68 -10.10
C ARG A 326 13.46 15.89 -9.53
N VAL A 327 14.68 16.35 -9.77
CA VAL A 327 15.90 15.73 -9.22
C VAL A 327 15.89 15.76 -7.70
N ASN A 328 15.62 16.92 -7.12
CA ASN A 328 15.61 17.09 -5.66
C ASN A 328 14.51 16.23 -5.01
N GLN A 329 13.32 16.18 -5.61
CA GLN A 329 12.22 15.37 -5.11
C GLN A 329 12.56 13.89 -5.14
N ALA A 330 13.11 13.38 -6.27
CA ALA A 330 13.50 11.99 -6.40
C ALA A 330 14.65 11.61 -5.44
N GLN A 331 15.65 12.47 -5.28
CA GLN A 331 16.74 12.28 -4.31
C GLN A 331 16.21 12.26 -2.87
N ASN A 332 15.33 13.20 -2.53
CA ASN A 332 14.72 13.22 -1.20
C ASN A 332 13.91 11.96 -0.93
N PHE A 333 13.13 11.49 -1.92
CA PHE A 333 12.40 10.23 -1.79
C PHE A 333 13.35 9.05 -1.57
N LEU A 334 14.44 8.96 -2.34
CA LEU A 334 15.45 7.91 -2.16
C LEU A 334 16.07 7.93 -0.76
N ASN A 335 16.44 9.11 -0.27
CA ASN A 335 17.07 9.27 1.05
C ASN A 335 16.13 8.93 2.22
N VAL A 336 14.82 9.18 2.06
CA VAL A 336 13.83 8.93 3.13
C VAL A 336 13.34 7.48 3.13
N ASN A 337 13.30 6.83 1.95
CA ASN A 337 12.62 5.56 1.78
C ASN A 337 13.54 4.37 1.59
N PHE A 338 14.83 4.60 1.30
CA PHE A 338 15.83 3.55 1.06
C PHE A 338 17.14 3.82 1.78
#